data_2a23310c5d48490b2561c4a067c00438
#
_entry.id   2a23310c5d48490b2561c4a067c00438
#
_cell.length_a   1.000
_cell.length_b   1.000
_cell.length_c   1.000
_cell.angle_alpha   90.00
_cell.angle_beta   90.00
_cell.angle_gamma   90.00
#
_symmetry.space_group_name_H-M   'P 1'
#
loop_
_entity.id
_entity.type
_entity.pdbx_description
1 polymer ?
#
loop_
_entity_poly.entity_id
_entity_poly.type
_entity_poly.pdbx_seq_one_letter_code
_entity_poly.pdbx_strand_id
1 'polypeptide(L)'
;MSHPIADAPRKSPRQEPVEPSVNGHKVPAAETEITQDAKSKPRSPIRRGISLVLGSIGPTLVLAGFAAVFWYGHHNDWRIPNFAALTGGVEPVVNDWCEEHGVPESICVECDPTLMAKGPDYGWCSVHGVHNCTLDHPDVAQLKETPTVPVEDLERAARALAIAHRKENNSACEVYQTRIQFASVESVQQAGVDVELVERAPITESIVGNGEIIYDPTRQASMASRVPGSVWKVTKNVGDPVEVGEVLAVIDAAGVGEIKTALLRALAEQKLQQQNVSRLSSARAAIAGSRILDANAALAKAQADVLAAEQSLRNLGLPAEVGELQGLSEQQVLDRLRLLGIPDELRAQLNSRTVTSNLLPIRSPIQGVVVQRSVSAGEVVDPTRILFQVADVRQMWLTLNIPLESSEQLAIGQPVEFRADGSREVVSGTLDWISTSADNTTRMLQVRAVLDNSDGRLRNETFGMGEVILRKESDAIVIPTGSSHWEGCCQVVFVRDKDYFASPESYKVFHVRSVRLGAVNGDVTEIISGVLPGEVIATDGSDVLRAQLLKNNLGAGCDCVAE
;
A
#
# COMPACT_ATOMS: atom_id res chain seq x y z
N MET A 1 -26.05 22.61 -42.16
CA MET A 1 -25.86 21.90 -43.41
C MET A 1 -24.52 21.21 -43.38
N SER A 2 -24.58 19.93 -43.67
CA SER A 2 -23.49 18.98 -43.90
C SER A 2 -22.83 18.35 -42.66
N HIS A 3 -23.38 17.21 -42.38
CA HIS A 3 -22.93 16.07 -41.57
C HIS A 3 -21.76 15.32 -42.29
N PRO A 4 -21.32 14.27 -41.72
CA PRO A 4 -20.08 13.83 -41.11
C PRO A 4 -19.50 12.60 -41.82
N ILE A 5 -18.47 12.03 -41.31
CA ILE A 5 -18.17 10.61 -41.57
C ILE A 5 -17.59 10.01 -40.26
N ALA A 6 -18.29 9.00 -39.80
CA ALA A 6 -17.86 8.13 -38.72
C ALA A 6 -16.89 7.06 -39.24
N ASP A 7 -15.78 6.88 -38.58
CA ASP A 7 -14.91 5.71 -38.76
C ASP A 7 -15.20 4.63 -37.71
N ALA A 8 -15.47 3.44 -38.22
CA ALA A 8 -15.76 2.24 -37.45
C ALA A 8 -14.46 1.55 -36.97
N PRO A 9 -14.49 0.80 -35.85
CA PRO A 9 -13.31 0.17 -35.31
C PRO A 9 -12.91 -1.09 -36.09
N ARG A 10 -11.61 -1.22 -36.36
CA ARG A 10 -10.98 -2.41 -36.96
C ARG A 10 -11.03 -3.60 -35.97
N LYS A 11 -11.61 -4.70 -36.46
CA LYS A 11 -11.56 -6.03 -35.83
C LYS A 11 -10.15 -6.61 -35.89
N SER A 12 -9.65 -7.09 -34.76
CA SER A 12 -8.48 -7.95 -34.64
C SER A 12 -8.78 -9.36 -35.18
N PRO A 13 -7.83 -10.07 -35.80
CA PRO A 13 -8.05 -11.43 -36.28
C PRO A 13 -8.05 -12.44 -35.11
N ARG A 14 -9.01 -13.37 -35.15
CA ARG A 14 -9.07 -14.55 -34.29
C ARG A 14 -7.87 -15.47 -34.58
N GLN A 15 -7.19 -15.88 -33.54
CA GLN A 15 -6.28 -17.03 -33.57
C GLN A 15 -7.10 -18.31 -33.44
N GLU A 16 -6.93 -19.23 -34.39
CA GLU A 16 -7.41 -20.61 -34.35
C GLU A 16 -6.55 -21.45 -33.39
N PRO A 17 -7.13 -22.49 -32.74
CA PRO A 17 -6.38 -23.35 -31.84
C PRO A 17 -5.58 -24.39 -32.65
N VAL A 18 -4.32 -24.55 -32.30
CA VAL A 18 -3.39 -25.55 -32.85
C VAL A 18 -3.67 -26.90 -32.19
N GLU A 19 -4.04 -27.90 -32.98
CA GLU A 19 -4.11 -29.30 -32.57
C GLU A 19 -2.69 -29.91 -32.45
N PRO A 20 -2.44 -30.82 -31.49
CA PRO A 20 -1.17 -31.50 -31.39
C PRO A 20 -1.11 -32.66 -32.36
N SER A 21 -0.14 -32.68 -33.24
CA SER A 21 0.16 -33.78 -34.15
C SER A 21 0.74 -35.00 -33.41
N VAL A 22 0.06 -36.13 -33.53
CA VAL A 22 0.53 -37.44 -33.07
C VAL A 22 1.34 -38.08 -34.22
N ASN A 23 2.64 -38.23 -33.99
CA ASN A 23 3.52 -39.02 -34.87
C ASN A 23 3.38 -40.51 -34.56
N GLY A 24 2.70 -41.23 -35.44
CA GLY A 24 2.64 -42.69 -35.41
C GLY A 24 3.88 -43.32 -36.04
N HIS A 25 4.60 -44.10 -35.27
CA HIS A 25 5.61 -45.04 -35.81
C HIS A 25 4.90 -46.33 -36.24
N LYS A 26 4.96 -46.64 -37.53
CA LYS A 26 4.60 -47.93 -38.14
C LYS A 26 5.72 -48.94 -37.85
N VAL A 27 5.36 -50.10 -37.30
CA VAL A 27 6.18 -51.33 -37.28
C VAL A 27 5.67 -52.23 -38.39
N PRO A 28 6.53 -52.86 -39.23
CA PRO A 28 6.11 -53.64 -40.37
C PRO A 28 5.63 -55.05 -39.95
N ALA A 29 4.56 -55.51 -40.59
CA ALA A 29 4.06 -56.88 -40.53
C ALA A 29 4.98 -57.83 -41.32
N ALA A 30 5.31 -58.95 -40.69
CA ALA A 30 5.95 -60.08 -41.37
C ALA A 30 4.84 -61.08 -41.78
N GLU A 31 4.66 -61.23 -43.05
CA GLU A 31 3.90 -62.34 -43.65
C GLU A 31 4.65 -63.65 -43.47
N THR A 32 3.96 -64.70 -43.05
CA THR A 32 4.48 -66.06 -43.13
C THR A 32 3.49 -66.89 -43.92
N GLU A 33 3.99 -67.34 -45.05
CA GLU A 33 3.34 -68.21 -46.02
C GLU A 33 2.94 -69.57 -45.40
N ILE A 34 1.78 -70.01 -45.79
CA ILE A 34 1.26 -71.37 -45.56
C ILE A 34 1.72 -72.26 -46.74
N THR A 35 2.51 -73.27 -46.50
CA THR A 35 2.69 -74.40 -47.45
C THR A 35 1.96 -75.62 -46.98
N GLN A 36 1.08 -76.12 -47.82
CA GLN A 36 0.39 -77.40 -47.73
C GLN A 36 1.40 -78.52 -48.19
N ASP A 37 1.35 -79.62 -47.51
CA ASP A 37 1.18 -80.98 -48.00
C ASP A 37 1.86 -82.02 -47.12
N ALA A 38 1.10 -82.95 -46.60
CA ALA A 38 1.46 -84.35 -46.63
C ALA A 38 0.39 -85.29 -46.09
N LYS A 39 -0.07 -86.21 -46.93
CA LYS A 39 -1.00 -87.32 -46.71
C LYS A 39 -0.49 -88.26 -45.60
N SER A 40 -1.34 -88.67 -44.67
CA SER A 40 -1.13 -89.76 -43.74
C SER A 40 -2.17 -90.89 -43.87
N LYS A 41 -1.73 -92.10 -43.99
CA LYS A 41 -2.49 -93.37 -44.06
C LYS A 41 -3.23 -93.68 -42.75
N PRO A 42 -4.33 -94.47 -42.81
CA PRO A 42 -5.17 -94.81 -41.64
C PRO A 42 -4.52 -95.88 -40.74
N ARG A 43 -4.55 -95.55 -39.41
CA ARG A 43 -4.13 -96.53 -38.37
C ARG A 43 -5.42 -97.13 -37.65
N SER A 44 -5.29 -98.39 -37.25
CA SER A 44 -6.35 -99.23 -36.72
C SER A 44 -7.04 -98.75 -35.43
N PRO A 45 -8.31 -99.21 -35.18
CA PRO A 45 -9.17 -98.65 -34.13
C PRO A 45 -8.76 -98.97 -32.67
N ILE A 46 -7.89 -99.92 -32.41
CA ILE A 46 -7.52 -100.39 -31.06
C ILE A 46 -6.57 -99.42 -30.35
N ARG A 47 -5.80 -98.56 -31.07
CA ARG A 47 -4.89 -97.59 -30.47
C ARG A 47 -5.55 -96.24 -30.10
N ARG A 48 -6.82 -95.98 -30.53
CA ARG A 48 -7.54 -94.75 -30.21
C ARG A 48 -8.09 -94.71 -28.79
N GLY A 49 -8.41 -95.85 -28.16
CA GLY A 49 -8.93 -95.85 -26.78
C GLY A 49 -7.91 -95.50 -25.72
N ILE A 50 -6.68 -95.97 -25.87
CA ILE A 50 -5.56 -95.74 -24.90
C ILE A 50 -5.01 -94.32 -25.02
N SER A 51 -4.98 -93.69 -26.20
CA SER A 51 -4.50 -92.30 -26.35
C SER A 51 -5.47 -91.25 -25.88
N LEU A 52 -6.78 -91.55 -25.85
CA LEU A 52 -7.78 -90.65 -25.31
C LEU A 52 -7.82 -90.59 -23.77
N VAL A 53 -7.51 -91.74 -23.13
CA VAL A 53 -7.42 -91.80 -21.65
C VAL A 53 -6.11 -91.15 -21.14
N LEU A 54 -4.96 -91.36 -21.80
CA LEU A 54 -3.73 -90.70 -21.44
C LEU A 54 -3.73 -89.18 -21.83
N GLY A 55 -4.44 -88.76 -22.89
CA GLY A 55 -4.54 -87.36 -23.33
C GLY A 55 -5.41 -86.50 -22.45
N SER A 56 -6.35 -87.09 -21.69
CA SER A 56 -7.26 -86.36 -20.80
C SER A 56 -6.67 -86.16 -19.38
N ILE A 57 -5.65 -86.87 -18.98
CA ILE A 57 -5.04 -86.73 -17.64
C ILE A 57 -4.34 -85.37 -17.49
N GLY A 58 -3.70 -84.83 -18.49
CA GLY A 58 -3.04 -83.54 -18.46
C GLY A 58 -4.04 -82.36 -18.26
N PRO A 59 -5.08 -82.27 -19.11
CA PRO A 59 -6.08 -81.20 -18.96
C PRO A 59 -6.90 -81.28 -17.67
N THR A 60 -7.20 -82.50 -17.21
CA THR A 60 -7.95 -82.68 -15.96
C THR A 60 -7.14 -82.32 -14.71
N LEU A 61 -5.82 -82.63 -14.69
CA LEU A 61 -4.94 -82.17 -13.62
C LEU A 61 -4.77 -80.67 -13.61
N VAL A 62 -4.67 -80.04 -14.77
CA VAL A 62 -4.61 -78.58 -14.88
C VAL A 62 -5.91 -77.94 -14.41
N LEU A 63 -7.07 -78.48 -14.82
CA LEU A 63 -8.39 -77.97 -14.35
C LEU A 63 -8.60 -78.21 -12.85
N ALA A 64 -8.16 -79.36 -12.32
CA ALA A 64 -8.18 -79.63 -10.88
C ALA A 64 -7.22 -78.68 -10.11
N GLY A 65 -6.06 -78.35 -10.68
CA GLY A 65 -5.14 -77.33 -10.14
C GLY A 65 -5.77 -75.94 -10.09
N PHE A 66 -6.39 -75.53 -11.19
CA PHE A 66 -7.11 -74.24 -11.20
C PHE A 66 -8.29 -74.23 -10.24
N ALA A 67 -9.05 -75.31 -10.15
CA ALA A 67 -10.17 -75.44 -9.19
C ALA A 67 -9.68 -75.39 -7.74
N ALA A 68 -8.54 -76.02 -7.44
CA ALA A 68 -7.92 -75.96 -6.11
C ALA A 68 -7.38 -74.57 -5.78
N VAL A 69 -6.75 -73.89 -6.73
CA VAL A 69 -6.25 -72.50 -6.58
C VAL A 69 -7.45 -71.55 -6.40
N PHE A 70 -8.52 -71.73 -7.17
CA PHE A 70 -9.72 -70.92 -7.06
C PHE A 70 -10.44 -71.16 -5.73
N TRP A 71 -10.60 -72.41 -5.30
CA TRP A 71 -11.19 -72.77 -4.02
C TRP A 71 -10.33 -72.22 -2.84
N TYR A 72 -9.01 -72.34 -2.94
CA TYR A 72 -8.08 -71.82 -1.93
C TYR A 72 -8.12 -70.30 -1.90
N GLY A 73 -8.11 -69.61 -3.05
CA GLY A 73 -8.23 -68.17 -3.16
C GLY A 73 -9.54 -67.65 -2.60
N HIS A 74 -10.66 -68.33 -2.92
CA HIS A 74 -11.97 -67.95 -2.42
C HIS A 74 -12.13 -68.15 -0.90
N HIS A 75 -11.42 -69.14 -0.35
CA HIS A 75 -11.49 -69.46 1.10
C HIS A 75 -10.52 -68.59 1.94
N ASN A 76 -9.50 -67.99 1.32
CA ASN A 76 -8.51 -67.18 1.98
C ASN A 76 -8.47 -65.72 1.43
N ASP A 77 -9.57 -65.22 0.87
CA ASP A 77 -9.71 -63.85 0.33
C ASP A 77 -8.59 -63.45 -0.64
N TRP A 78 -8.07 -64.42 -1.44
CA TRP A 78 -6.96 -64.24 -2.40
C TRP A 78 -5.67 -63.78 -1.76
N ARG A 79 -5.47 -63.93 -0.46
CA ARG A 79 -4.19 -63.67 0.20
C ARG A 79 -3.21 -64.80 -0.06
N ILE A 80 -2.17 -64.55 -0.85
CA ILE A 80 -1.11 -65.52 -1.12
C ILE A 80 -0.18 -65.52 0.10
N PRO A 81 -0.05 -66.68 0.83
CA PRO A 81 0.86 -66.70 1.98
C PRO A 81 2.31 -66.51 1.50
N ASN A 82 3.05 -65.68 2.24
CA ASN A 82 4.47 -65.47 1.98
C ASN A 82 5.22 -66.82 2.06
N PHE A 83 6.24 -67.02 1.20
CA PHE A 83 7.04 -68.26 1.14
C PHE A 83 7.62 -68.64 2.51
N ALA A 84 7.88 -67.68 3.38
CA ALA A 84 8.32 -67.86 4.77
C ALA A 84 7.29 -68.54 5.67
N ALA A 85 5.96 -68.36 5.44
CA ALA A 85 4.90 -69.00 6.20
C ALA A 85 4.76 -70.50 5.87
N LEU A 86 5.22 -70.97 4.68
CA LEU A 86 5.26 -72.36 4.25
C LEU A 86 6.42 -73.17 4.84
N THR A 87 7.45 -72.48 5.37
CA THR A 87 8.68 -73.10 5.93
C THR A 87 8.74 -73.14 7.48
N GLY A 88 7.63 -72.75 8.14
CA GLY A 88 7.47 -72.98 9.58
C GLY A 88 8.28 -72.10 10.52
N GLY A 89 8.52 -70.86 10.18
CA GLY A 89 9.40 -70.00 10.98
C GLY A 89 9.20 -68.49 10.88
N VAL A 90 7.95 -67.96 10.87
CA VAL A 90 7.71 -66.53 11.14
C VAL A 90 6.35 -66.41 11.82
N GLU A 91 6.33 -65.79 12.99
CA GLU A 91 5.10 -65.32 13.60
C GLU A 91 4.33 -64.47 12.60
N PRO A 92 2.98 -64.50 12.60
CA PRO A 92 2.22 -63.63 11.71
C PRO A 92 2.64 -62.20 12.06
N VAL A 93 3.20 -61.48 11.07
CA VAL A 93 3.37 -60.03 11.18
C VAL A 93 1.95 -59.50 11.32
N VAL A 94 1.55 -59.21 12.53
CA VAL A 94 0.36 -58.43 12.82
C VAL A 94 0.59 -57.14 12.05
N ASN A 95 -0.33 -56.78 11.19
CA ASN A 95 -0.26 -55.51 10.46
C ASN A 95 -0.55 -54.42 11.49
N ASP A 96 0.47 -54.06 12.27
CA ASP A 96 0.45 -53.06 13.33
C ASP A 96 0.53 -51.64 12.70
N TRP A 97 -0.32 -51.39 11.70
CA TRP A 97 -0.32 -50.11 10.97
C TRP A 97 -1.68 -49.43 11.09
N CYS A 98 -1.72 -48.26 11.73
CA CYS A 98 -2.91 -47.41 11.78
C CYS A 98 -3.12 -46.73 10.42
N GLU A 99 -4.16 -47.11 9.69
CA GLU A 99 -4.46 -46.57 8.37
C GLU A 99 -4.90 -45.10 8.43
N GLU A 100 -5.51 -44.69 9.56
CA GLU A 100 -5.98 -43.33 9.77
C GLU A 100 -4.83 -42.34 10.02
N HIS A 101 -3.86 -42.71 10.84
CA HIS A 101 -2.80 -41.80 11.30
C HIS A 101 -1.43 -42.07 10.65
N GLY A 102 -1.29 -43.16 9.87
CA GLY A 102 -0.06 -43.46 9.12
C GLY A 102 1.15 -43.83 9.96
N VAL A 103 0.92 -44.42 11.15
CA VAL A 103 1.94 -44.89 12.07
C VAL A 103 1.56 -46.29 12.57
N PRO A 104 2.48 -47.07 13.19
CA PRO A 104 2.11 -48.33 13.86
C PRO A 104 1.06 -48.09 14.95
N GLU A 105 0.04 -48.99 15.05
CA GLU A 105 -1.03 -48.87 16.06
C GLU A 105 -0.47 -48.89 17.50
N SER A 106 0.59 -49.67 17.75
CA SER A 106 1.27 -49.78 19.04
C SER A 106 1.89 -48.46 19.53
N ILE A 107 2.13 -47.50 18.68
CA ILE A 107 2.69 -46.19 19.00
C ILE A 107 1.79 -45.01 18.58
N CYS A 108 0.57 -45.28 18.15
CA CYS A 108 -0.36 -44.25 17.69
C CYS A 108 -0.97 -43.49 18.89
N VAL A 109 -0.50 -42.25 19.14
CA VAL A 109 -0.94 -41.41 20.26
C VAL A 109 -2.35 -40.85 20.10
N GLU A 110 -2.89 -40.87 18.89
CA GLU A 110 -4.27 -40.46 18.64
C GLU A 110 -5.27 -41.61 18.89
N CYS A 111 -4.87 -42.85 18.56
CA CYS A 111 -5.69 -44.04 18.83
C CYS A 111 -5.62 -44.45 20.31
N ASP A 112 -4.45 -44.35 20.94
CA ASP A 112 -4.25 -44.60 22.38
C ASP A 112 -3.69 -43.36 23.08
N PRO A 113 -4.57 -42.50 23.60
CA PRO A 113 -4.15 -41.30 24.33
C PRO A 113 -3.32 -41.58 25.61
N THR A 114 -3.24 -42.85 26.09
CA THR A 114 -2.44 -43.21 27.27
C THR A 114 -0.94 -43.23 26.99
N LEU A 115 -0.55 -43.39 25.71
CA LEU A 115 0.83 -43.36 25.26
C LEU A 115 1.48 -41.99 25.44
N MET A 116 0.71 -40.93 25.19
CA MET A 116 1.12 -39.55 25.39
C MET A 116 -0.05 -38.70 25.87
N ALA A 117 -0.08 -38.42 27.16
CA ALA A 117 -1.16 -37.64 27.77
C ALA A 117 -1.32 -36.28 27.06
N LYS A 118 -2.57 -35.89 26.80
CA LYS A 118 -2.88 -34.52 26.38
C LYS A 118 -2.48 -33.56 27.52
N GLY A 119 -1.88 -32.42 27.15
CA GLY A 119 -1.60 -31.35 28.11
C GLY A 119 -2.88 -30.77 28.72
N PRO A 120 -2.77 -29.83 29.64
CA PRO A 120 -3.92 -29.16 30.22
C PRO A 120 -4.71 -28.43 29.15
N ASP A 121 -6.04 -28.47 29.27
CA ASP A 121 -6.96 -27.72 28.38
C ASP A 121 -7.63 -26.63 29.22
N TYR A 122 -7.27 -25.37 28.91
CA TYR A 122 -7.81 -24.18 29.56
C TYR A 122 -8.97 -23.55 28.78
N GLY A 123 -9.32 -24.13 27.62
CA GLY A 123 -10.40 -23.65 26.78
C GLY A 123 -10.11 -22.31 26.08
N TRP A 124 -11.18 -21.60 25.79
CA TRP A 124 -11.16 -20.36 25.04
C TRP A 124 -10.78 -19.15 25.88
N CYS A 125 -9.74 -18.41 25.48
CA CYS A 125 -9.40 -17.10 26.01
C CYS A 125 -10.11 -15.98 25.21
N SER A 126 -11.11 -15.36 25.79
CA SER A 126 -11.88 -14.28 25.16
C SER A 126 -11.09 -12.99 24.97
N VAL A 127 -10.02 -12.77 25.75
CA VAL A 127 -9.17 -11.56 25.65
C VAL A 127 -8.28 -11.65 24.41
N HIS A 128 -7.64 -12.80 24.19
CA HIS A 128 -6.65 -12.95 23.14
C HIS A 128 -7.20 -13.70 21.90
N GLY A 129 -8.41 -14.25 21.96
CA GLY A 129 -9.08 -14.89 20.83
C GLY A 129 -8.43 -16.18 20.35
N VAL A 130 -7.91 -16.99 21.28
CA VAL A 130 -7.27 -18.29 21.01
C VAL A 130 -7.65 -19.32 22.10
N HIS A 131 -7.60 -20.60 21.73
CA HIS A 131 -7.66 -21.68 22.72
C HIS A 131 -6.30 -21.90 23.37
N ASN A 132 -6.31 -22.28 24.65
CA ASN A 132 -5.09 -22.57 25.39
C ASN A 132 -4.05 -21.46 25.26
N CYS A 133 -4.46 -20.23 25.61
CA CYS A 133 -3.66 -19.01 25.48
C CYS A 133 -2.32 -19.12 26.21
N THR A 134 -1.23 -19.09 25.47
CA THR A 134 0.12 -19.19 26.03
C THR A 134 0.55 -17.93 26.82
N LEU A 135 -0.10 -16.79 26.62
CA LEU A 135 0.15 -15.58 27.41
C LEU A 135 -0.42 -15.69 28.82
N ASP A 136 -1.62 -16.31 28.96
CA ASP A 136 -2.28 -16.51 30.26
C ASP A 136 -1.82 -17.83 30.93
N HIS A 137 -1.52 -18.84 30.12
CA HIS A 137 -1.15 -20.20 30.54
C HIS A 137 0.14 -20.64 29.84
N PRO A 138 1.32 -20.13 30.25
CA PRO A 138 2.60 -20.42 29.61
C PRO A 138 3.05 -21.89 29.72
N ASP A 139 2.45 -22.67 30.60
CA ASP A 139 2.68 -24.11 30.77
C ASP A 139 2.19 -24.95 29.58
N VAL A 140 1.33 -24.38 28.72
CA VAL A 140 0.89 -25.00 27.44
C VAL A 140 2.00 -24.98 26.39
N ALA A 141 2.96 -24.06 26.51
CA ALA A 141 4.05 -23.92 25.53
C ALA A 141 4.91 -25.20 25.44
N GLN A 142 5.32 -25.57 24.23
CA GLN A 142 6.15 -26.74 23.97
C GLN A 142 7.63 -26.44 24.24
N LEU A 143 7.91 -26.01 25.46
CA LEU A 143 9.24 -25.73 26.01
C LEU A 143 9.57 -26.68 27.17
N LYS A 144 10.85 -26.99 27.35
CA LYS A 144 11.28 -27.90 28.45
C LYS A 144 10.99 -27.34 29.83
N GLU A 145 11.12 -26.01 29.96
CA GLU A 145 10.79 -25.29 31.20
C GLU A 145 9.65 -24.32 30.88
N THR A 146 8.69 -24.21 31.80
CA THR A 146 7.59 -23.26 31.67
C THR A 146 8.15 -21.83 31.71
N PRO A 147 8.01 -21.06 30.64
CA PRO A 147 8.54 -19.70 30.59
C PRO A 147 7.69 -18.74 31.43
N THR A 148 8.31 -17.65 31.86
CA THR A 148 7.57 -16.52 32.42
C THR A 148 7.23 -15.56 31.27
N VAL A 149 5.96 -15.17 31.17
CA VAL A 149 5.51 -14.17 30.18
C VAL A 149 5.80 -12.77 30.73
N PRO A 150 6.62 -11.97 30.08
CA PRO A 150 6.88 -10.58 30.47
C PRO A 150 5.60 -9.73 30.36
N VAL A 151 5.48 -8.69 31.18
CA VAL A 151 4.35 -7.76 31.14
C VAL A 151 4.29 -7.02 29.78
N GLU A 152 5.45 -6.78 29.20
CA GLU A 152 5.62 -6.15 27.89
C GLU A 152 4.92 -6.93 26.77
N ASP A 153 4.86 -8.27 26.86
CA ASP A 153 4.14 -9.11 25.88
C ASP A 153 2.61 -8.95 26.01
N LEU A 154 2.11 -8.82 27.24
CA LEU A 154 0.69 -8.56 27.46
C LEU A 154 0.29 -7.17 26.95
N GLU A 155 1.13 -6.15 27.21
CA GLU A 155 0.91 -4.80 26.70
C GLU A 155 0.99 -4.75 25.18
N ARG A 156 1.95 -5.46 24.57
CA ARG A 156 2.08 -5.59 23.11
C ARG A 156 0.82 -6.22 22.51
N ALA A 157 0.35 -7.31 23.09
CA ALA A 157 -0.87 -7.97 22.66
C ALA A 157 -2.08 -7.03 22.77
N ALA A 158 -2.20 -6.27 23.85
CA ALA A 158 -3.27 -5.28 24.02
C ALA A 158 -3.20 -4.16 22.97
N ARG A 159 -2.00 -3.61 22.69
CA ARG A 159 -1.82 -2.61 21.62
C ARG A 159 -2.20 -3.18 20.26
N ALA A 160 -1.80 -4.41 19.95
CA ALA A 160 -2.11 -5.07 18.69
C ALA A 160 -3.61 -5.33 18.51
N LEU A 161 -4.30 -5.73 19.59
CA LEU A 161 -5.74 -5.99 19.57
C LEU A 161 -6.59 -4.70 19.56
N ALA A 162 -6.03 -3.57 19.97
CA ALA A 162 -6.71 -2.27 19.90
C ALA A 162 -6.88 -1.76 18.44
N ILE A 163 -6.14 -2.30 17.49
CA ILE A 163 -6.28 -1.99 16.08
C ILE A 163 -7.46 -2.78 15.52
N ALA A 164 -8.45 -2.09 14.96
CA ALA A 164 -9.69 -2.67 14.48
C ALA A 164 -9.48 -3.63 13.28
N HIS A 165 -10.44 -4.55 13.09
CA HIS A 165 -10.61 -5.38 11.89
C HIS A 165 -9.56 -6.49 11.66
N ARG A 166 -9.12 -7.14 12.73
CA ARG A 166 -8.37 -8.40 12.59
C ARG A 166 -9.34 -9.57 12.46
N LYS A 167 -9.01 -10.50 11.55
CA LYS A 167 -9.79 -11.73 11.40
C LYS A 167 -9.78 -12.50 12.73
N GLU A 168 -10.96 -12.75 13.28
CA GLU A 168 -11.11 -13.44 14.56
C GLU A 168 -11.20 -14.95 14.37
N ASN A 169 -10.68 -15.67 15.37
CA ASN A 169 -10.90 -17.10 15.47
C ASN A 169 -12.29 -17.37 16.06
N ASN A 170 -12.88 -18.50 15.68
CA ASN A 170 -14.14 -18.94 16.26
C ASN A 170 -13.86 -19.74 17.54
N SER A 171 -14.55 -19.43 18.63
CA SER A 171 -14.44 -20.13 19.91
C SER A 171 -14.89 -21.58 19.86
N ALA A 172 -15.71 -21.96 18.87
CA ALA A 172 -16.15 -23.34 18.68
C ALA A 172 -15.17 -24.19 17.86
N CYS A 173 -14.01 -23.62 17.44
CA CYS A 173 -13.02 -24.34 16.66
C CYS A 173 -12.23 -25.33 17.52
N GLU A 174 -12.40 -26.62 17.27
CA GLU A 174 -11.77 -27.70 18.03
C GLU A 174 -10.47 -28.24 17.42
N VAL A 175 -10.06 -27.71 16.26
CA VAL A 175 -8.87 -28.17 15.51
C VAL A 175 -7.59 -28.15 16.36
N TYR A 176 -7.50 -27.25 17.36
CA TYR A 176 -6.38 -27.17 18.30
C TYR A 176 -6.18 -28.43 19.16
N GLN A 177 -7.19 -29.31 19.26
CA GLN A 177 -7.09 -30.58 20.01
C GLN A 177 -6.35 -31.67 19.26
N THR A 178 -6.15 -31.46 17.94
CA THR A 178 -5.55 -32.45 17.05
C THR A 178 -4.04 -32.44 17.16
N ARG A 179 -3.45 -33.62 16.96
CA ARG A 179 -2.01 -33.85 16.88
C ARG A 179 -1.72 -34.51 15.54
N ILE A 180 -0.55 -34.25 14.99
CA ILE A 180 -0.07 -34.91 13.80
C ILE A 180 1.21 -35.65 14.15
N GLN A 181 1.19 -36.97 14.02
CA GLN A 181 2.29 -37.84 14.36
C GLN A 181 2.93 -38.41 13.08
N PHE A 182 4.26 -38.46 13.08
CA PHE A 182 5.05 -39.17 12.09
C PHE A 182 5.70 -40.42 12.72
N ALA A 183 5.93 -41.42 11.88
CA ALA A 183 6.56 -42.67 12.33
C ALA A 183 8.04 -42.48 12.74
N SER A 184 8.76 -41.54 12.11
CA SER A 184 10.17 -41.28 12.39
C SER A 184 10.60 -39.88 11.92
N VAL A 185 11.81 -39.46 12.28
CA VAL A 185 12.42 -38.20 11.80
C VAL A 185 12.61 -38.24 10.28
N GLU A 186 12.98 -39.41 9.75
CA GLU A 186 13.17 -39.60 8.30
C GLU A 186 11.84 -39.40 7.55
N SER A 187 10.71 -39.82 8.15
CA SER A 187 9.38 -39.59 7.56
C SER A 187 9.04 -38.10 7.49
N VAL A 188 9.39 -37.31 8.50
CA VAL A 188 9.22 -35.85 8.50
C VAL A 188 10.08 -35.20 7.42
N GLN A 189 11.35 -35.61 7.30
CA GLN A 189 12.25 -35.12 6.25
C GLN A 189 11.77 -35.50 4.84
N GLN A 190 11.30 -36.75 4.65
CA GLN A 190 10.72 -37.18 3.37
C GLN A 190 9.45 -36.41 3.01
N ALA A 191 8.68 -35.99 4.00
CA ALA A 191 7.53 -35.14 3.82
C ALA A 191 7.89 -33.68 3.46
N GLY A 192 9.18 -33.30 3.57
CA GLY A 192 9.66 -31.95 3.29
C GLY A 192 9.25 -30.92 4.32
N VAL A 193 9.05 -31.35 5.58
CA VAL A 193 8.66 -30.44 6.67
C VAL A 193 9.92 -29.89 7.33
N ASP A 194 10.17 -28.61 7.17
CA ASP A 194 11.20 -27.85 7.87
C ASP A 194 10.63 -27.16 9.11
N VAL A 195 11.49 -26.80 10.04
CA VAL A 195 11.07 -26.16 11.30
C VAL A 195 12.01 -25.02 11.67
N GLU A 196 11.44 -23.97 12.27
CA GLU A 196 12.18 -22.82 12.78
C GLU A 196 11.77 -22.49 14.22
N LEU A 197 12.66 -21.78 14.91
CA LEU A 197 12.36 -21.21 16.22
C LEU A 197 11.45 -20.00 16.09
N VAL A 198 10.49 -19.90 16.97
CA VAL A 198 9.73 -18.65 17.13
C VAL A 198 10.65 -17.64 17.79
N GLU A 199 10.92 -16.55 17.08
CA GLU A 199 11.85 -15.50 17.48
C GLU A 199 11.15 -14.17 17.74
N ARG A 200 11.95 -13.20 18.21
CA ARG A 200 11.53 -11.81 18.35
C ARG A 200 12.19 -10.97 17.29
N ALA A 201 11.41 -10.11 16.66
CA ALA A 201 11.91 -9.17 15.67
C ALA A 201 11.09 -7.86 15.67
N PRO A 202 11.67 -6.76 15.18
CA PRO A 202 10.93 -5.53 14.99
C PRO A 202 9.87 -5.70 13.91
N ILE A 203 8.68 -5.17 14.16
CA ILE A 203 7.60 -5.17 13.18
C ILE A 203 6.93 -3.79 13.14
N THR A 204 6.56 -3.38 11.93
CA THR A 204 5.79 -2.16 11.68
C THR A 204 4.45 -2.54 11.08
N GLU A 205 3.40 -2.05 11.69
CA GLU A 205 2.05 -2.16 11.16
C GLU A 205 1.70 -0.84 10.49
N SER A 206 1.41 -0.89 9.20
CA SER A 206 1.15 0.30 8.39
C SER A 206 0.02 0.07 7.39
N ILE A 207 -0.58 1.17 6.95
CA ILE A 207 -1.49 1.20 5.80
C ILE A 207 -0.73 1.79 4.63
N VAL A 208 -0.64 1.02 3.56
CA VAL A 208 0.07 1.41 2.35
C VAL A 208 -0.89 2.08 1.36
N GLY A 209 -0.44 3.17 0.75
CA GLY A 209 -1.17 3.87 -0.30
C GLY A 209 -0.24 4.47 -1.34
N ASN A 210 -0.74 4.56 -2.57
CA ASN A 210 -0.03 5.31 -3.61
C ASN A 210 -0.21 6.80 -3.36
N GLY A 211 0.85 7.58 -3.56
CA GLY A 211 0.84 8.99 -3.28
C GLY A 211 1.65 9.83 -4.23
N GLU A 212 1.40 11.13 -4.11
CA GLU A 212 2.05 12.16 -4.89
C GLU A 212 2.46 13.32 -3.99
N ILE A 213 3.69 13.79 -4.16
CA ILE A 213 4.17 15.02 -3.52
C ILE A 213 3.71 16.21 -4.35
N ILE A 214 3.06 17.17 -3.71
CA ILE A 214 2.63 18.42 -4.33
C ILE A 214 3.09 19.63 -3.51
N TYR A 215 3.17 20.80 -4.16
CA TYR A 215 3.32 22.04 -3.41
C TYR A 215 2.15 22.23 -2.45
N ASP A 216 2.41 22.81 -1.28
CA ASP A 216 1.36 23.26 -0.39
C ASP A 216 0.60 24.46 -1.01
N PRO A 217 -0.67 24.31 -1.42
CA PRO A 217 -1.42 25.41 -2.03
C PRO A 217 -1.63 26.61 -1.12
N THR A 218 -1.54 26.42 0.21
CA THR A 218 -1.67 27.52 1.18
C THR A 218 -0.40 28.38 1.28
N ARG A 219 0.71 27.86 0.75
CA ARG A 219 2.02 28.49 0.70
C ARG A 219 2.48 28.81 -0.72
N GLN A 220 1.52 28.90 -1.64
CA GLN A 220 1.71 29.24 -3.04
C GLN A 220 1.02 30.54 -3.38
N ALA A 221 1.65 31.37 -4.19
CA ALA A 221 1.05 32.61 -4.71
C ALA A 221 1.14 32.65 -6.23
N SER A 222 0.02 33.05 -6.85
CA SER A 222 -0.06 33.29 -8.30
C SER A 222 -0.18 34.80 -8.53
N MET A 223 0.73 35.36 -9.32
CA MET A 223 0.78 36.79 -9.64
C MET A 223 0.33 37.03 -11.07
N ALA A 224 -0.64 37.95 -11.21
CA ALA A 224 -1.09 38.50 -12.48
C ALA A 224 -0.88 40.03 -12.49
N SER A 225 -0.93 40.65 -13.65
CA SER A 225 -0.98 42.10 -13.75
C SER A 225 -2.34 42.63 -13.25
N ARG A 226 -2.36 43.76 -12.59
CA ARG A 226 -3.62 44.43 -12.18
C ARG A 226 -4.24 45.27 -13.29
N VAL A 227 -3.46 45.59 -14.31
CA VAL A 227 -3.85 46.39 -15.47
C VAL A 227 -3.26 45.81 -16.74
N PRO A 228 -3.89 45.98 -17.91
CA PRO A 228 -3.30 45.58 -19.18
C PRO A 228 -2.08 46.44 -19.51
N GLY A 229 -1.07 45.82 -20.15
CA GLY A 229 0.16 46.49 -20.52
C GLY A 229 1.13 45.59 -21.27
N SER A 230 2.34 46.05 -21.53
CA SER A 230 3.44 45.25 -22.07
C SER A 230 4.54 45.04 -21.03
N VAL A 231 5.17 43.86 -21.06
CA VAL A 231 6.25 43.55 -20.12
C VAL A 231 7.51 44.29 -20.56
N TRP A 232 7.91 45.28 -19.78
CA TRP A 232 9.14 46.01 -20.02
C TRP A 232 10.38 45.17 -19.70
N LYS A 233 10.37 44.48 -18.55
CA LYS A 233 11.48 43.67 -18.08
C LYS A 233 11.01 42.53 -17.19
N VAL A 234 11.65 41.38 -17.30
CA VAL A 234 11.55 40.25 -16.38
C VAL A 234 12.86 40.22 -15.56
N THR A 235 12.76 40.09 -14.24
CA THR A 235 13.92 40.13 -13.32
C THR A 235 14.21 38.75 -12.71
N LYS A 236 13.23 37.83 -12.71
CA LYS A 236 13.35 36.50 -12.12
C LYS A 236 12.97 35.41 -13.10
N ASN A 237 13.63 34.28 -13.01
CA ASN A 237 13.38 33.07 -13.79
C ASN A 237 12.88 31.94 -12.92
N VAL A 238 12.39 30.85 -13.53
CA VAL A 238 12.06 29.61 -12.83
C VAL A 238 13.30 29.09 -12.11
N GLY A 239 13.13 28.72 -10.84
CA GLY A 239 14.19 28.26 -9.96
C GLY A 239 14.84 29.38 -9.11
N ASP A 240 14.63 30.66 -9.43
CA ASP A 240 15.20 31.75 -8.63
C ASP A 240 14.51 31.88 -7.27
N PRO A 241 15.26 32.06 -6.18
CA PRO A 241 14.70 32.40 -4.89
C PRO A 241 14.18 33.83 -4.88
N VAL A 242 13.09 34.04 -4.14
CA VAL A 242 12.45 35.36 -4.01
C VAL A 242 12.04 35.64 -2.57
N GLU A 243 12.14 36.91 -2.18
CA GLU A 243 11.70 37.40 -0.88
C GLU A 243 10.34 38.12 -1.00
N VAL A 244 9.70 38.35 0.16
CA VAL A 244 8.46 39.12 0.22
C VAL A 244 8.70 40.54 -0.31
N GLY A 245 7.89 40.98 -1.28
CA GLY A 245 7.98 42.31 -1.88
C GLY A 245 9.02 42.45 -3.00
N GLU A 246 9.80 41.39 -3.29
CA GLU A 246 10.78 41.42 -4.37
C GLU A 246 10.09 41.51 -5.75
N VAL A 247 10.71 42.28 -6.68
CA VAL A 247 10.15 42.52 -8.02
C VAL A 247 10.51 41.38 -8.95
N LEU A 248 9.49 40.75 -9.55
CA LEU A 248 9.61 39.63 -10.49
C LEU A 248 9.61 40.09 -11.96
N ALA A 249 8.84 41.15 -12.24
CA ALA A 249 8.78 41.79 -13.55
C ALA A 249 8.31 43.24 -13.41
N VAL A 250 8.56 44.04 -14.44
CA VAL A 250 8.03 45.40 -14.56
C VAL A 250 7.22 45.47 -15.85
N ILE A 251 5.99 46.00 -15.72
CA ILE A 251 5.05 46.16 -16.81
C ILE A 251 4.93 47.64 -17.15
N ASP A 252 4.92 48.00 -18.44
CA ASP A 252 4.57 49.31 -18.96
C ASP A 252 3.07 49.31 -19.29
N ALA A 253 2.27 50.00 -18.46
CA ALA A 253 0.81 50.04 -18.51
C ALA A 253 0.28 51.49 -18.48
N ALA A 254 -0.34 51.93 -19.57
CA ALA A 254 -0.84 53.29 -19.72
C ALA A 254 -1.77 53.73 -18.58
N GLY A 255 -2.64 52.83 -18.12
CA GLY A 255 -3.54 53.08 -16.98
C GLY A 255 -2.85 53.46 -15.68
N VAL A 256 -1.61 53.00 -15.45
CA VAL A 256 -0.78 53.41 -14.31
C VAL A 256 -0.37 54.86 -14.42
N GLY A 257 0.06 55.27 -15.63
CA GLY A 257 0.43 56.67 -15.90
C GLY A 257 -0.77 57.63 -15.74
N GLU A 258 -1.95 57.21 -16.19
CA GLU A 258 -3.18 58.00 -16.00
C GLU A 258 -3.51 58.23 -14.51
N ILE A 259 -3.44 57.19 -13.67
CA ILE A 259 -3.69 57.28 -12.24
C ILE A 259 -2.61 58.14 -11.55
N LYS A 260 -1.34 58.01 -11.90
CA LYS A 260 -0.26 58.87 -11.38
C LYS A 260 -0.47 60.32 -11.78
N THR A 261 -0.93 60.59 -13.02
CA THR A 261 -1.27 61.92 -13.48
C THR A 261 -2.47 62.50 -12.78
N ALA A 262 -3.49 61.68 -12.48
CA ALA A 262 -4.66 62.09 -11.73
C ALA A 262 -4.26 62.56 -10.30
N LEU A 263 -3.37 61.82 -9.61
CA LEU A 263 -2.85 62.25 -8.29
C LEU A 263 -2.09 63.59 -8.39
N LEU A 264 -1.21 63.73 -9.41
CA LEU A 264 -0.49 65.00 -9.61
C LEU A 264 -1.45 66.18 -9.80
N ARG A 265 -2.50 66.03 -10.62
CA ARG A 265 -3.52 67.06 -10.84
C ARG A 265 -4.26 67.37 -9.56
N ALA A 266 -4.68 66.35 -8.79
CA ALA A 266 -5.40 66.52 -7.53
C ALA A 266 -4.55 67.26 -6.48
N LEU A 267 -3.25 66.95 -6.39
CA LEU A 267 -2.30 67.67 -5.52
C LEU A 267 -2.14 69.14 -5.93
N ALA A 268 -2.02 69.43 -7.23
CA ALA A 268 -1.92 70.79 -7.72
C ALA A 268 -3.20 71.62 -7.41
N GLU A 269 -4.38 71.00 -7.62
CA GLU A 269 -5.69 71.63 -7.29
C GLU A 269 -5.85 71.86 -5.78
N GLN A 270 -5.50 70.87 -4.94
CA GLN A 270 -5.52 71.03 -3.49
C GLN A 270 -4.61 72.19 -3.06
N LYS A 271 -3.41 72.30 -3.59
CA LYS A 271 -2.49 73.42 -3.28
C LYS A 271 -3.05 74.76 -3.70
N LEU A 272 -3.70 74.86 -4.89
CA LEU A 272 -4.36 76.07 -5.38
C LEU A 272 -5.50 76.48 -4.47
N GLN A 273 -6.37 75.53 -4.10
CA GLN A 273 -7.53 75.82 -3.21
C GLN A 273 -7.08 76.13 -1.78
N GLN A 274 -6.04 75.52 -1.28
CA GLN A 274 -5.40 75.85 0.01
C GLN A 274 -4.90 77.31 0.05
N GLN A 275 -4.21 77.73 -1.02
CA GLN A 275 -3.76 79.11 -1.18
C GLN A 275 -4.92 80.09 -1.28
N ASN A 276 -6.01 79.69 -1.99
CA ASN A 276 -7.21 80.52 -2.12
C ASN A 276 -7.90 80.72 -0.77
N VAL A 277 -8.09 79.64 0.00
CA VAL A 277 -8.65 79.76 1.39
C VAL A 277 -7.75 80.60 2.26
N SER A 278 -6.45 80.41 2.23
CA SER A 278 -5.52 81.23 3.01
C SER A 278 -5.63 82.74 2.67
N ARG A 279 -5.65 83.06 1.37
CA ARG A 279 -5.78 84.43 0.88
C ARG A 279 -7.13 85.04 1.28
N LEU A 280 -8.27 84.33 1.16
CA LEU A 280 -9.61 84.79 1.52
C LEU A 280 -9.75 84.94 3.05
N SER A 281 -9.18 84.03 3.82
CA SER A 281 -9.19 84.07 5.26
C SER A 281 -8.38 85.23 5.84
N SER A 282 -7.23 85.60 5.21
CA SER A 282 -6.46 86.79 5.63
C SER A 282 -7.19 88.11 5.34
N ALA A 283 -8.06 88.12 4.33
CA ALA A 283 -8.90 89.30 3.97
C ALA A 283 -10.31 89.25 4.56
N ARG A 284 -10.55 88.43 5.58
CA ARG A 284 -11.87 88.14 6.17
C ARG A 284 -12.72 89.33 6.53
N ALA A 285 -12.14 90.46 6.93
CA ALA A 285 -12.91 91.71 7.32
C ALA A 285 -13.56 92.41 6.10
N ALA A 286 -13.08 92.14 4.87
CA ALA A 286 -13.52 92.77 3.65
C ALA A 286 -14.31 91.87 2.69
N ILE A 287 -14.53 90.60 3.04
CA ILE A 287 -15.10 89.60 2.14
C ILE A 287 -16.38 88.98 2.73
N ALA A 288 -17.39 88.72 1.87
CA ALA A 288 -18.62 88.04 2.29
C ALA A 288 -18.30 86.63 2.81
N GLY A 289 -18.88 86.24 3.97
CA GLY A 289 -18.66 84.94 4.60
C GLY A 289 -18.99 83.71 3.71
N SER A 290 -19.93 83.87 2.79
CA SER A 290 -20.28 82.84 1.77
C SER A 290 -19.11 82.47 0.91
N ARG A 291 -18.26 83.44 0.48
CA ARG A 291 -17.07 83.16 -0.35
C ARG A 291 -16.03 82.33 0.36
N ILE A 292 -15.92 82.51 1.68
CA ILE A 292 -15.00 81.70 2.49
C ILE A 292 -15.55 80.25 2.63
N LEU A 293 -16.86 80.14 2.82
CA LEU A 293 -17.52 78.82 2.85
C LEU A 293 -17.37 78.09 1.51
N ASP A 294 -17.62 78.80 0.40
CA ASP A 294 -17.41 78.21 -0.95
C ASP A 294 -15.97 77.78 -1.19
N ALA A 295 -14.97 78.58 -0.77
CA ALA A 295 -13.57 78.22 -0.88
C ALA A 295 -13.19 77.03 0.02
N ASN A 296 -13.78 76.95 1.23
CA ASN A 296 -13.59 75.79 2.09
C ASN A 296 -14.23 74.51 1.49
N ALA A 297 -15.38 74.61 0.89
CA ALA A 297 -16.05 73.53 0.21
C ALA A 297 -15.21 73.05 -1.02
N ALA A 298 -14.66 74.01 -1.80
CA ALA A 298 -13.74 73.67 -2.90
C ALA A 298 -12.46 72.96 -2.42
N LEU A 299 -11.88 73.45 -1.29
CA LEU A 299 -10.74 72.78 -0.69
C LEU A 299 -11.07 71.36 -0.21
N ALA A 300 -12.20 71.18 0.46
CA ALA A 300 -12.65 69.87 0.94
C ALA A 300 -12.83 68.90 -0.25
N LYS A 301 -13.39 69.36 -1.36
CA LYS A 301 -13.51 68.57 -2.59
C LYS A 301 -12.13 68.18 -3.14
N ALA A 302 -11.22 69.15 -3.26
CA ALA A 302 -9.86 68.85 -3.75
C ALA A 302 -9.10 67.88 -2.84
N GLN A 303 -9.31 67.93 -1.54
CA GLN A 303 -8.76 66.94 -0.59
C GLN A 303 -9.35 65.54 -0.82
N ALA A 304 -10.65 65.45 -1.08
CA ALA A 304 -11.29 64.19 -1.41
C ALA A 304 -10.77 63.58 -2.74
N ASP A 305 -10.52 64.45 -3.75
CA ASP A 305 -9.96 64.03 -5.03
C ASP A 305 -8.51 63.47 -4.88
N VAL A 306 -7.70 64.07 -3.98
CA VAL A 306 -6.37 63.54 -3.63
C VAL A 306 -6.47 62.15 -2.99
N LEU A 307 -7.40 62.00 -2.04
CA LEU A 307 -7.61 60.75 -1.33
C LEU A 307 -8.06 59.63 -2.29
N ALA A 308 -8.95 59.97 -3.23
CA ALA A 308 -9.41 59.02 -4.26
C ALA A 308 -8.28 58.57 -5.21
N ALA A 309 -7.42 59.49 -5.63
CA ALA A 309 -6.28 59.18 -6.47
C ALA A 309 -5.20 58.36 -5.73
N GLU A 310 -4.95 58.69 -4.46
CA GLU A 310 -4.08 57.89 -3.59
C GLU A 310 -4.61 56.46 -3.43
N GLN A 311 -5.90 56.32 -3.15
CA GLN A 311 -6.53 54.99 -3.05
C GLN A 311 -6.41 54.18 -4.35
N SER A 312 -6.56 54.86 -5.49
CA SER A 312 -6.40 54.21 -6.81
C SER A 312 -4.98 53.68 -7.03
N LEU A 313 -3.95 54.41 -6.62
CA LEU A 313 -2.56 53.93 -6.65
C LEU A 313 -2.33 52.79 -5.66
N ARG A 314 -2.90 52.86 -4.46
CA ARG A 314 -2.82 51.80 -3.45
C ARG A 314 -3.45 50.50 -3.96
N ASN A 315 -4.57 50.58 -4.67
CA ASN A 315 -5.20 49.42 -5.32
C ASN A 315 -4.33 48.78 -6.38
N LEU A 316 -3.44 49.52 -7.02
CA LEU A 316 -2.44 49.00 -7.94
C LEU A 316 -1.21 48.36 -7.24
N GLY A 317 -1.12 48.48 -5.91
CA GLY A 317 0.06 48.09 -5.16
C GLY A 317 1.21 49.12 -5.21
N LEU A 318 0.88 50.35 -5.52
CA LEU A 318 1.80 51.50 -5.57
C LEU A 318 1.43 52.50 -4.47
N PRO A 319 1.74 52.22 -3.20
CA PRO A 319 1.40 53.18 -2.14
C PRO A 319 2.23 54.47 -2.37
N ALA A 320 1.49 55.59 -2.50
CA ALA A 320 2.09 56.92 -2.50
C ALA A 320 1.71 57.57 -1.19
N GLU A 321 2.69 57.92 -0.37
CA GLU A 321 2.46 58.66 0.87
C GLU A 321 2.36 60.14 0.52
N VAL A 322 1.11 60.62 0.41
CA VAL A 322 0.80 62.02 0.05
C VAL A 322 1.49 63.01 1.00
N GLY A 323 1.68 62.66 2.30
CA GLY A 323 2.37 63.48 3.26
C GLY A 323 3.83 63.77 2.88
N GLU A 324 4.50 62.80 2.27
CA GLU A 324 5.87 62.98 1.77
C GLU A 324 5.96 63.82 0.50
N LEU A 325 4.87 63.92 -0.25
CA LEU A 325 4.80 64.70 -1.47
C LEU A 325 4.46 66.17 -1.21
N GLN A 326 3.84 66.44 -0.05
CA GLN A 326 3.48 67.79 0.38
C GLN A 326 4.76 68.57 0.75
N GLY A 327 5.01 69.69 0.12
CA GLY A 327 6.21 70.52 0.35
C GLY A 327 7.31 70.34 -0.68
N LEU A 328 7.24 69.34 -1.53
CA LEU A 328 8.14 69.17 -2.67
C LEU A 328 7.75 70.13 -3.82
N SER A 329 8.78 70.47 -4.65
CA SER A 329 8.51 71.15 -5.91
C SER A 329 7.77 70.21 -6.87
N GLU A 330 7.01 70.78 -7.81
CA GLU A 330 6.26 70.03 -8.81
C GLU A 330 7.16 69.06 -9.59
N GLN A 331 8.38 69.47 -9.92
CA GLN A 331 9.34 68.59 -10.60
C GLN A 331 9.79 67.41 -9.71
N GLN A 332 9.98 67.64 -8.43
CA GLN A 332 10.35 66.59 -7.49
C GLN A 332 9.18 65.60 -7.28
N VAL A 333 7.94 66.06 -7.26
CA VAL A 333 6.76 65.21 -7.20
C VAL A 333 6.65 64.35 -8.45
N LEU A 334 6.85 64.95 -9.63
CA LEU A 334 6.87 64.25 -10.91
C LEU A 334 7.92 63.13 -10.95
N ASP A 335 9.15 63.42 -10.53
CA ASP A 335 10.24 62.45 -10.54
C ASP A 335 9.98 61.32 -9.53
N ARG A 336 9.39 61.61 -8.37
CA ARG A 336 9.04 60.61 -7.35
C ARG A 336 7.91 59.71 -7.84
N LEU A 337 6.86 60.26 -8.42
CA LEU A 337 5.72 59.49 -8.95
C LEU A 337 6.09 58.67 -10.17
N ARG A 338 6.99 59.19 -11.05
CA ARG A 338 7.45 58.50 -12.22
C ARG A 338 8.02 57.14 -11.91
N LEU A 339 8.89 57.04 -10.89
CA LEU A 339 9.58 55.82 -10.50
C LEU A 339 9.00 55.18 -9.25
N LEU A 340 7.74 55.49 -8.92
CA LEU A 340 7.05 54.97 -7.74
C LEU A 340 7.04 53.44 -7.77
N GLY A 341 7.51 52.80 -6.71
CA GLY A 341 7.54 51.35 -6.55
C GLY A 341 8.68 50.63 -7.27
N ILE A 342 9.54 51.33 -8.03
CA ILE A 342 10.68 50.70 -8.70
C ILE A 342 11.89 50.69 -7.75
N PRO A 343 12.54 49.51 -7.47
CA PRO A 343 13.74 49.40 -6.66
C PRO A 343 14.94 50.17 -7.25
N ASP A 344 15.87 50.59 -6.38
CA ASP A 344 17.01 51.39 -6.79
C ASP A 344 17.92 50.67 -7.78
N GLU A 345 18.09 49.36 -7.65
CA GLU A 345 18.85 48.52 -8.57
C GLU A 345 18.29 48.55 -10.00
N LEU A 346 17.00 48.60 -10.13
CA LEU A 346 16.32 48.71 -11.43
C LEU A 346 16.32 50.15 -11.93
N ARG A 347 16.26 51.18 -11.04
CA ARG A 347 16.33 52.60 -11.41
C ARG A 347 17.64 52.93 -12.11
N ALA A 348 18.78 52.36 -11.64
CA ALA A 348 20.08 52.56 -12.24
C ALA A 348 20.18 52.07 -13.70
N GLN A 349 19.31 51.12 -14.09
CA GLN A 349 19.24 50.56 -15.43
C GLN A 349 18.26 51.31 -16.38
N LEU A 350 17.50 52.26 -15.82
CA LEU A 350 16.55 53.04 -16.56
C LEU A 350 17.20 54.24 -17.25
N ASN A 351 16.97 54.38 -18.57
CA ASN A 351 17.37 55.61 -19.26
C ASN A 351 16.32 56.69 -18.93
N SER A 352 16.76 57.72 -18.20
CA SER A 352 15.88 58.81 -17.75
C SER A 352 15.14 59.56 -18.85
N ARG A 353 15.62 59.45 -20.11
CA ARG A 353 15.02 60.13 -21.27
C ARG A 353 13.89 59.33 -21.94
N THR A 354 13.87 58.01 -21.73
CA THR A 354 12.90 57.12 -22.44
C THR A 354 11.91 56.43 -21.50
N VAL A 355 12.13 56.52 -20.20
CA VAL A 355 11.25 55.90 -19.21
C VAL A 355 9.95 56.67 -19.04
N THR A 356 8.85 55.99 -19.22
CA THR A 356 7.49 56.51 -19.03
C THR A 356 7.11 56.46 -17.54
N SER A 357 6.04 57.17 -17.12
CA SER A 357 5.48 57.04 -15.79
C SER A 357 4.59 55.78 -15.61
N ASN A 358 4.49 54.97 -16.65
CA ASN A 358 3.55 53.83 -16.75
C ASN A 358 4.02 52.57 -16.02
N LEU A 359 5.22 52.56 -15.44
CA LEU A 359 5.83 51.36 -14.87
C LEU A 359 5.08 50.86 -13.63
N LEU A 360 4.74 49.56 -13.68
CA LEU A 360 4.13 48.80 -12.59
C LEU A 360 5.03 47.59 -12.25
N PRO A 361 5.61 47.52 -11.04
CA PRO A 361 6.33 46.35 -10.61
C PRO A 361 5.36 45.26 -10.16
N ILE A 362 5.57 44.03 -10.64
CA ILE A 362 4.90 42.83 -10.13
C ILE A 362 5.80 42.26 -9.04
N ARG A 363 5.26 42.14 -7.82
CA ARG A 363 6.00 41.73 -6.62
C ARG A 363 5.52 40.41 -6.09
N SER A 364 6.40 39.62 -5.50
CA SER A 364 6.02 38.44 -4.75
C SER A 364 5.38 38.81 -3.40
N PRO A 365 4.19 38.30 -3.08
CA PRO A 365 3.58 38.49 -1.77
C PRO A 365 4.16 37.55 -0.69
N ILE A 366 4.90 36.50 -1.10
CA ILE A 366 5.49 35.48 -0.22
C ILE A 366 6.97 35.30 -0.54
N GLN A 367 7.72 34.77 0.42
CA GLN A 367 9.05 34.25 0.16
C GLN A 367 8.94 32.82 -0.42
N GLY A 368 9.87 32.43 -1.27
CA GLY A 368 9.88 31.09 -1.86
C GLY A 368 10.75 31.01 -3.11
N VAL A 369 10.35 30.14 -4.02
CA VAL A 369 11.03 29.92 -5.30
C VAL A 369 10.02 30.15 -6.43
N VAL A 370 10.46 30.74 -7.55
CA VAL A 370 9.63 30.85 -8.75
C VAL A 370 9.47 29.45 -9.36
N VAL A 371 8.29 28.88 -9.26
CA VAL A 371 7.98 27.53 -9.77
C VAL A 371 7.43 27.54 -11.18
N GLN A 372 6.81 28.69 -11.58
CA GLN A 372 6.32 28.88 -12.94
C GLN A 372 6.49 30.33 -13.38
N ARG A 373 6.89 30.52 -14.64
CA ARG A 373 6.94 31.80 -15.33
C ARG A 373 6.30 31.65 -16.71
N SER A 374 5.21 32.38 -16.93
CA SER A 374 4.41 32.30 -18.18
C SER A 374 4.48 33.63 -18.97
N VAL A 375 5.57 34.39 -18.84
CA VAL A 375 5.70 35.73 -19.42
C VAL A 375 7.12 36.00 -19.90
N SER A 376 7.25 36.77 -20.98
CA SER A 376 8.52 37.20 -21.58
C SER A 376 8.56 38.72 -21.77
N ALA A 377 9.74 39.32 -21.83
CA ALA A 377 9.90 40.76 -22.09
C ALA A 377 9.36 41.10 -23.47
N GLY A 378 8.63 42.22 -23.59
CA GLY A 378 7.94 42.69 -24.80
C GLY A 378 6.55 42.10 -25.00
N GLU A 379 6.13 41.12 -24.19
CA GLU A 379 4.84 40.47 -24.32
C GLU A 379 3.70 41.33 -23.74
N VAL A 380 2.53 41.31 -24.39
CA VAL A 380 1.33 42.00 -23.91
C VAL A 380 0.63 41.11 -22.89
N VAL A 381 0.24 41.69 -21.77
CA VAL A 381 -0.38 41.00 -20.65
C VAL A 381 -1.66 41.70 -20.22
N ASP A 382 -2.57 40.93 -19.64
CA ASP A 382 -3.84 41.38 -19.07
C ASP A 382 -4.05 40.78 -17.64
N PRO A 383 -5.07 41.26 -16.87
CA PRO A 383 -5.31 40.82 -15.52
C PRO A 383 -5.77 39.36 -15.37
N THR A 384 -6.19 38.69 -16.45
CA THR A 384 -6.71 37.31 -16.40
C THR A 384 -5.59 36.27 -16.45
N ARG A 385 -4.40 36.70 -16.90
CA ARG A 385 -3.25 35.82 -17.11
C ARG A 385 -2.34 35.78 -15.89
N ILE A 386 -2.06 34.56 -15.42
CA ILE A 386 -1.03 34.33 -14.40
C ILE A 386 0.35 34.47 -15.07
N LEU A 387 1.17 35.38 -14.53
CA LEU A 387 2.51 35.66 -15.04
C LEU A 387 3.57 34.85 -14.32
N PHE A 388 3.43 34.70 -12.99
CA PHE A 388 4.34 33.95 -12.14
C PHE A 388 3.55 33.14 -11.12
N GLN A 389 4.13 32.01 -10.74
CA GLN A 389 3.79 31.30 -9.51
C GLN A 389 5.04 31.16 -8.65
N VAL A 390 4.89 31.47 -7.37
CA VAL A 390 5.91 31.33 -6.35
C VAL A 390 5.39 30.38 -5.28
N ALA A 391 6.20 29.43 -4.86
CA ALA A 391 5.88 28.47 -3.81
C ALA A 391 6.97 28.49 -2.72
N ASP A 392 6.57 28.41 -1.48
CA ASP A 392 7.48 28.09 -0.39
C ASP A 392 7.67 26.57 -0.34
N VAL A 393 8.76 26.13 -0.92
CA VAL A 393 9.08 24.71 -1.12
C VAL A 393 9.68 24.02 0.11
N ARG A 394 9.83 24.73 1.24
CA ARG A 394 10.40 24.15 2.48
C ARG A 394 9.48 23.12 3.14
N GLN A 395 8.21 23.18 2.85
CA GLN A 395 7.23 22.17 3.21
C GLN A 395 6.46 21.77 1.96
N MET A 396 6.26 20.48 1.82
CA MET A 396 5.49 19.89 0.72
C MET A 396 4.32 19.08 1.29
N TRP A 397 3.29 18.91 0.52
CA TRP A 397 2.22 18.00 0.85
C TRP A 397 2.42 16.67 0.14
N LEU A 398 2.16 15.60 0.86
CA LEU A 398 1.99 14.27 0.33
C LEU A 398 0.51 13.93 0.36
N THR A 399 -0.07 13.68 -0.78
CA THR A 399 -1.44 13.15 -0.90
C THR A 399 -1.36 11.66 -1.12
N LEU A 400 -2.01 10.85 -0.24
CA LEU A 400 -2.06 9.40 -0.36
C LEU A 400 -3.51 8.98 -0.65
N ASN A 401 -3.65 7.93 -1.46
CA ASN A 401 -4.91 7.26 -1.71
C ASN A 401 -4.93 5.94 -0.94
N ILE A 402 -5.77 5.86 0.08
CA ILE A 402 -5.88 4.73 1.01
C ILE A 402 -7.20 4.00 0.75
N PRO A 403 -7.25 2.65 0.77
CA PRO A 403 -8.50 1.90 0.68
C PRO A 403 -9.49 2.31 1.77
N LEU A 404 -10.76 2.50 1.40
CA LEU A 404 -11.80 2.94 2.33
C LEU A 404 -11.97 2.00 3.53
N GLU A 405 -11.77 0.70 3.33
CA GLU A 405 -11.84 -0.33 4.38
C GLU A 405 -10.81 -0.13 5.51
N SER A 406 -9.69 0.54 5.21
CA SER A 406 -8.65 0.86 6.20
C SER A 406 -8.87 2.22 6.89
N SER A 407 -9.91 2.96 6.51
CA SER A 407 -10.12 4.35 6.97
C SER A 407 -10.37 4.49 8.48
N GLU A 408 -10.97 3.47 9.10
CA GLU A 408 -11.27 3.47 10.54
C GLU A 408 -10.02 3.45 11.42
N GLN A 409 -8.89 3.05 10.87
CA GLN A 409 -7.61 2.97 11.57
C GLN A 409 -6.79 4.27 11.46
N LEU A 410 -7.25 5.23 10.63
CA LEU A 410 -6.55 6.47 10.39
C LEU A 410 -6.89 7.51 11.45
N ALA A 411 -5.86 8.19 11.95
CA ALA A 411 -5.99 9.32 12.86
C ALA A 411 -5.00 10.43 12.51
N ILE A 412 -5.45 11.67 12.65
CA ILE A 412 -4.57 12.84 12.50
C ILE A 412 -3.44 12.75 13.52
N GLY A 413 -2.22 13.06 13.08
CA GLY A 413 -1.01 12.97 13.90
C GLY A 413 -0.23 11.67 13.75
N GLN A 414 -0.74 10.67 13.01
CA GLN A 414 0.01 9.45 12.72
C GLN A 414 1.25 9.76 11.88
N PRO A 415 2.38 9.10 12.16
CA PRO A 415 3.58 9.19 11.32
C PRO A 415 3.31 8.60 9.94
N VAL A 416 3.86 9.25 8.93
CA VAL A 416 3.82 8.78 7.54
C VAL A 416 5.24 8.65 7.03
N GLU A 417 5.53 7.56 6.38
CA GLU A 417 6.78 7.32 5.66
C GLU A 417 6.48 7.24 4.17
N PHE A 418 7.23 7.97 3.35
CA PHE A 418 7.05 8.00 1.91
C PHE A 418 8.34 7.64 1.20
N ARG A 419 8.22 6.80 0.19
CA ARG A 419 9.31 6.42 -0.70
C ARG A 419 8.92 6.73 -2.14
N ALA A 420 9.67 7.65 -2.76
CA ALA A 420 9.50 7.98 -4.17
C ALA A 420 9.88 6.80 -5.07
N ASP A 421 9.20 6.68 -6.19
CA ASP A 421 9.49 5.63 -7.17
C ASP A 421 10.94 5.71 -7.65
N GLY A 422 11.62 4.57 -7.61
CA GLY A 422 13.03 4.47 -7.97
C GLY A 422 14.02 5.00 -6.91
N SER A 423 13.55 5.52 -5.77
CA SER A 423 14.39 5.97 -4.65
C SER A 423 14.50 4.88 -3.57
N ARG A 424 15.65 4.85 -2.90
CA ARG A 424 15.84 4.07 -1.66
C ARG A 424 15.62 4.92 -0.41
N GLU A 425 15.50 6.22 -0.58
CA GLU A 425 15.37 7.17 0.50
C GLU A 425 13.92 7.23 0.97
N VAL A 426 13.73 7.20 2.29
CA VAL A 426 12.42 7.33 2.94
C VAL A 426 12.32 8.72 3.52
N VAL A 427 11.23 9.40 3.22
CA VAL A 427 10.91 10.73 3.76
C VAL A 427 9.80 10.57 4.79
N SER A 428 10.01 11.12 5.98
CA SER A 428 9.03 11.07 7.06
C SER A 428 8.17 12.32 7.08
N GLY A 429 6.91 12.14 7.43
CA GLY A 429 5.93 13.21 7.59
C GLY A 429 4.90 12.88 8.66
N THR A 430 3.88 13.70 8.75
CA THR A 430 2.78 13.52 9.70
C THR A 430 1.45 13.72 8.99
N LEU A 431 0.51 12.81 9.21
CA LEU A 431 -0.85 12.88 8.71
C LEU A 431 -1.57 14.09 9.34
N ASP A 432 -1.99 15.04 8.53
CA ASP A 432 -2.65 16.27 9.00
C ASP A 432 -4.09 16.43 8.53
N TRP A 433 -4.51 15.64 7.54
CA TRP A 433 -5.86 15.68 7.03
C TRP A 433 -6.31 14.34 6.46
N ILE A 434 -7.60 14.03 6.68
CA ILE A 434 -8.29 12.85 6.16
C ILE A 434 -9.54 13.35 5.46
N SER A 435 -9.78 12.92 4.21
CA SER A 435 -10.97 13.31 3.45
C SER A 435 -12.25 12.81 4.14
N THR A 436 -13.30 13.62 4.06
CA THR A 436 -14.65 13.23 4.48
C THR A 436 -15.42 12.49 3.39
N SER A 437 -14.85 12.34 2.19
CA SER A 437 -15.46 11.74 1.02
C SER A 437 -14.47 10.78 0.36
N ALA A 438 -14.93 9.57 0.07
CA ALA A 438 -14.20 8.63 -0.75
C ALA A 438 -14.53 8.83 -2.24
N ASP A 439 -13.59 8.53 -3.11
CA ASP A 439 -13.83 8.48 -4.55
C ASP A 439 -14.72 7.27 -4.88
N ASN A 440 -15.86 7.55 -5.51
CA ASN A 440 -16.88 6.52 -5.81
C ASN A 440 -16.42 5.49 -6.85
N THR A 441 -15.44 5.83 -7.67
CA THR A 441 -14.94 4.97 -8.75
C THR A 441 -13.85 4.04 -8.25
N THR A 442 -12.89 4.58 -7.50
CA THR A 442 -11.73 3.83 -7.00
C THR A 442 -11.95 3.24 -5.61
N ARG A 443 -12.96 3.72 -4.86
CA ARG A 443 -13.20 3.40 -3.44
C ARG A 443 -12.01 3.75 -2.55
N MET A 444 -11.25 4.76 -2.95
CA MET A 444 -10.11 5.24 -2.18
C MET A 444 -10.49 6.49 -1.38
N LEU A 445 -9.93 6.61 -0.21
CA LEU A 445 -9.98 7.79 0.64
C LEU A 445 -8.67 8.55 0.47
N GLN A 446 -8.77 9.84 0.15
CA GLN A 446 -7.58 10.69 0.08
C GLN A 446 -7.19 11.16 1.48
N VAL A 447 -5.93 11.04 1.80
CA VAL A 447 -5.34 11.59 3.02
C VAL A 447 -4.13 12.45 2.67
N ARG A 448 -3.77 13.35 3.57
CA ARG A 448 -2.67 14.28 3.36
C ARG A 448 -1.70 14.23 4.54
N ALA A 449 -0.43 14.22 4.21
CA ALA A 449 0.65 14.41 5.18
C ALA A 449 1.51 15.63 4.81
N VAL A 450 2.08 16.27 5.82
CA VAL A 450 3.06 17.34 5.64
C VAL A 450 4.45 16.76 5.71
N LEU A 451 5.26 17.04 4.69
CA LEU A 451 6.65 16.63 4.58
C LEU A 451 7.57 17.84 4.76
N ASP A 452 8.64 17.68 5.54
CA ASP A 452 9.73 18.65 5.58
C ASP A 452 10.63 18.52 4.34
N ASN A 453 10.89 19.65 3.68
CA ASN A 453 11.75 19.75 2.50
C ASN A 453 12.75 20.91 2.68
N SER A 454 13.23 21.12 3.90
CA SER A 454 14.20 22.18 4.20
C SER A 454 15.52 22.03 3.42
N ASP A 455 15.87 20.82 3.02
CA ASP A 455 17.02 20.47 2.18
C ASP A 455 16.77 20.58 0.67
N GLY A 456 15.52 20.82 0.25
CA GLY A 456 15.12 21.02 -1.14
C GLY A 456 15.21 19.79 -2.03
N ARG A 457 15.21 18.57 -1.47
CA ARG A 457 15.32 17.32 -2.22
C ARG A 457 14.01 16.84 -2.83
N LEU A 458 12.88 17.14 -2.19
CA LEU A 458 11.58 16.77 -2.69
C LEU A 458 11.18 17.61 -3.90
N ARG A 459 10.56 16.97 -4.86
CA ARG A 459 10.08 17.60 -6.10
C ARG A 459 8.56 17.49 -6.20
N ASN A 460 7.94 18.52 -6.75
CA ASN A 460 6.52 18.51 -7.10
C ASN A 460 6.23 17.41 -8.13
N GLU A 461 5.04 16.81 -8.06
CA GLU A 461 4.61 15.75 -8.97
C GLU A 461 5.49 14.49 -8.91
N THR A 462 6.08 14.23 -7.72
CA THR A 462 6.81 12.99 -7.48
C THR A 462 5.85 11.94 -6.95
N PHE A 463 5.73 10.84 -7.68
CA PHE A 463 4.92 9.69 -7.30
C PHE A 463 5.72 8.68 -6.48
N GLY A 464 5.00 7.87 -5.71
CA GLY A 464 5.60 6.83 -4.89
C GLY A 464 4.61 6.14 -3.97
N MET A 465 5.15 5.32 -3.06
CA MET A 465 4.36 4.63 -2.05
C MET A 465 4.54 5.32 -0.69
N GLY A 466 3.42 5.57 -0.03
CA GLY A 466 3.39 6.07 1.34
C GLY A 466 2.80 5.04 2.29
N GLU A 467 3.32 5.01 3.50
CA GLU A 467 2.88 4.15 4.59
C GLU A 467 2.45 5.01 5.78
N VAL A 468 1.18 4.92 6.15
CA VAL A 468 0.68 5.51 7.39
C VAL A 468 0.96 4.51 8.50
N ILE A 469 1.81 4.87 9.44
CA ILE A 469 2.25 3.98 10.51
C ILE A 469 1.19 3.93 11.61
N LEU A 470 0.64 2.76 11.84
CA LEU A 470 -0.31 2.50 12.91
C LEU A 470 0.40 2.16 14.23
N ARG A 471 1.43 1.30 14.13
CA ARG A 471 2.17 0.80 15.29
C ARG A 471 3.57 0.35 14.89
N LYS A 472 4.53 0.59 15.77
CA LYS A 472 5.89 0.01 15.68
C LYS A 472 6.19 -0.74 16.96
N GLU A 473 6.61 -1.99 16.84
CA GLU A 473 7.06 -2.83 17.95
C GLU A 473 8.49 -3.27 17.66
N SER A 474 9.38 -3.05 18.62
CA SER A 474 10.79 -3.41 18.47
C SER A 474 11.08 -4.88 18.76
N ASP A 475 10.17 -5.56 19.48
CA ASP A 475 10.38 -6.89 20.06
C ASP A 475 9.10 -7.74 19.94
N ALA A 476 8.52 -7.79 18.75
CA ALA A 476 7.33 -8.59 18.47
C ALA A 476 7.68 -10.07 18.33
N ILE A 477 6.78 -10.96 18.74
CA ILE A 477 6.88 -12.39 18.47
C ILE A 477 6.50 -12.60 17.00
N VAL A 478 7.40 -13.15 16.19
CA VAL A 478 7.21 -13.31 14.76
C VAL A 478 7.44 -14.72 14.29
N ILE A 479 6.77 -15.08 13.20
CA ILE A 479 6.96 -16.33 12.47
C ILE A 479 7.03 -16.03 10.97
N PRO A 480 7.59 -16.92 10.13
CA PRO A 480 7.44 -16.84 8.68
C PRO A 480 5.96 -16.85 8.28
N THR A 481 5.57 -15.97 7.37
CA THR A 481 4.14 -15.79 6.97
C THR A 481 3.51 -17.10 6.47
N GLY A 482 4.30 -17.93 5.75
CA GLY A 482 3.84 -19.23 5.24
C GLY A 482 3.56 -20.29 6.29
N SER A 483 3.97 -20.09 7.56
CA SER A 483 3.79 -21.07 8.65
C SER A 483 2.41 -21.07 9.26
N SER A 484 1.57 -20.08 8.99
CA SER A 484 0.22 -19.94 9.53
C SER A 484 -0.84 -20.30 8.49
N HIS A 485 -1.84 -21.07 8.90
CA HIS A 485 -2.90 -21.56 8.01
C HIS A 485 -4.28 -21.24 8.55
N TRP A 486 -5.19 -20.85 7.66
CA TRP A 486 -6.59 -20.67 8.00
C TRP A 486 -7.39 -21.97 7.75
N GLU A 487 -8.01 -22.52 8.80
CA GLU A 487 -8.77 -23.77 8.75
C GLU A 487 -10.30 -23.58 8.68
N GLY A 488 -10.72 -22.43 8.14
CA GLY A 488 -12.14 -22.10 8.01
C GLY A 488 -12.70 -21.40 9.25
N CYS A 489 -12.31 -21.80 10.45
CA CYS A 489 -12.78 -21.23 11.72
C CYS A 489 -11.69 -20.56 12.55
N CYS A 490 -10.42 -20.92 12.39
CA CYS A 490 -9.30 -20.32 13.14
C CYS A 490 -7.98 -20.39 12.38
N GLN A 491 -7.06 -19.50 12.77
CA GLN A 491 -5.66 -19.54 12.35
C GLN A 491 -4.92 -20.56 13.20
N VAL A 492 -4.13 -21.40 12.55
CA VAL A 492 -3.32 -22.42 13.23
C VAL A 492 -1.87 -22.39 12.77
N VAL A 493 -1.02 -22.87 13.66
CA VAL A 493 0.37 -23.23 13.39
C VAL A 493 0.62 -24.63 13.94
N PHE A 494 1.69 -25.28 13.46
CA PHE A 494 2.07 -26.63 13.90
C PHE A 494 3.30 -26.52 14.77
N VAL A 495 3.14 -26.74 16.07
CA VAL A 495 4.21 -26.62 17.08
C VAL A 495 4.79 -27.99 17.36
N ARG A 496 6.10 -28.14 17.21
CA ARG A 496 6.81 -29.39 17.50
C ARG A 496 6.80 -29.68 19.01
N ASP A 497 6.50 -30.93 19.35
CA ASP A 497 6.51 -31.39 20.75
C ASP A 497 7.87 -31.16 21.43
N LYS A 498 7.86 -30.75 22.69
CA LYS A 498 9.07 -30.45 23.47
C LYS A 498 9.98 -31.66 23.68
N ASP A 499 9.39 -32.87 23.70
CA ASP A 499 10.12 -34.14 23.93
C ASP A 499 10.46 -34.87 22.61
N TYR A 500 10.24 -34.23 21.46
CA TYR A 500 10.47 -34.79 20.12
C TYR A 500 11.84 -35.45 19.94
N PHE A 501 12.87 -34.93 20.57
CA PHE A 501 14.25 -35.45 20.54
C PHE A 501 14.73 -35.95 21.92
N ALA A 502 13.83 -36.21 22.89
CA ALA A 502 14.23 -36.67 24.22
C ALA A 502 14.92 -38.04 24.15
N SER A 503 14.46 -38.94 23.27
CA SER A 503 15.09 -40.22 22.94
C SER A 503 14.85 -40.58 21.48
N PRO A 504 15.58 -41.57 20.90
CA PRO A 504 15.28 -42.07 19.56
C PRO A 504 13.85 -42.59 19.41
N GLU A 505 13.27 -43.12 20.51
CA GLU A 505 11.92 -43.68 20.57
C GLU A 505 10.84 -42.65 20.91
N SER A 506 11.20 -41.38 21.10
CA SER A 506 10.23 -40.30 21.36
C SER A 506 9.27 -40.13 20.21
N TYR A 507 8.01 -39.83 20.52
CA TYR A 507 6.96 -39.60 19.53
C TYR A 507 7.29 -38.37 18.68
N LYS A 508 7.14 -38.48 17.36
CA LYS A 508 7.40 -37.41 16.39
C LYS A 508 6.09 -36.67 16.14
N VAL A 509 5.70 -35.82 17.09
CA VAL A 509 4.39 -35.16 17.13
C VAL A 509 4.53 -33.65 16.87
N PHE A 510 3.60 -33.12 16.09
CA PHE A 510 3.31 -31.71 15.96
C PHE A 510 1.93 -31.43 16.55
N HIS A 511 1.84 -30.46 17.46
CA HIS A 511 0.60 -29.98 18.05
C HIS A 511 -0.01 -28.91 17.17
N VAL A 512 -1.29 -29.04 16.83
CA VAL A 512 -2.03 -27.94 16.17
C VAL A 512 -2.31 -26.88 17.22
N ARG A 513 -1.84 -25.67 17.00
CA ARG A 513 -2.01 -24.56 17.92
C ARG A 513 -2.79 -23.42 17.29
N SER A 514 -3.89 -23.03 17.93
CA SER A 514 -4.65 -21.84 17.57
C SER A 514 -3.82 -20.58 17.87
N VAL A 515 -3.69 -19.67 16.88
CA VAL A 515 -2.93 -18.43 17.03
C VAL A 515 -3.75 -17.21 16.61
N ARG A 516 -3.47 -16.07 17.23
CA ARG A 516 -3.99 -14.76 16.81
C ARG A 516 -2.89 -14.02 16.06
N LEU A 517 -3.13 -13.72 14.79
CA LEU A 517 -2.16 -13.03 13.95
C LEU A 517 -2.24 -11.51 14.19
N GLY A 518 -1.08 -10.87 14.10
CA GLY A 518 -0.90 -9.43 14.17
C GLY A 518 -0.55 -8.81 12.80
N ALA A 519 0.41 -7.89 12.81
CA ALA A 519 0.93 -7.25 11.63
C ALA A 519 1.67 -8.23 10.72
N VAL A 520 1.61 -7.99 9.42
CA VAL A 520 2.39 -8.70 8.40
C VAL A 520 3.37 -7.71 7.78
N ASN A 521 4.64 -8.06 7.75
CA ASN A 521 5.67 -7.23 7.14
C ASN A 521 6.61 -8.10 6.29
N GLY A 522 6.39 -8.08 4.98
CA GLY A 522 7.11 -8.95 4.05
C GLY A 522 6.87 -10.43 4.34
N ASP A 523 7.96 -11.15 4.63
CA ASP A 523 7.95 -12.60 4.83
C ASP A 523 7.65 -13.01 6.28
N VAL A 524 7.44 -12.07 7.19
CA VAL A 524 7.17 -12.34 8.60
C VAL A 524 5.80 -11.83 9.05
N THR A 525 5.16 -12.60 9.92
CA THR A 525 3.88 -12.29 10.53
C THR A 525 4.01 -12.29 12.05
N GLU A 526 3.49 -11.24 12.68
CA GLU A 526 3.41 -11.17 14.13
C GLU A 526 2.39 -12.16 14.66
N ILE A 527 2.75 -12.79 15.77
CA ILE A 527 1.82 -13.56 16.59
C ILE A 527 1.49 -12.74 17.84
N ILE A 528 0.22 -12.35 17.95
CA ILE A 528 -0.29 -11.66 19.14
C ILE A 528 -0.33 -12.61 20.32
N SER A 529 -0.87 -13.83 20.10
CA SER A 529 -1.00 -14.87 21.11
C SER A 529 -1.06 -16.26 20.47
N GLY A 530 -0.78 -17.31 21.25
CA GLY A 530 -0.88 -18.72 20.85
C GLY A 530 0.47 -19.45 20.81
N VAL A 531 1.58 -18.76 20.59
CA VAL A 531 2.94 -19.31 20.71
C VAL A 531 3.84 -18.35 21.47
N LEU A 532 4.91 -18.89 22.04
CA LEU A 532 5.93 -18.13 22.78
C LEU A 532 7.30 -18.27 22.12
N PRO A 533 8.19 -17.29 22.31
CA PRO A 533 9.56 -17.36 21.82
C PRO A 533 10.28 -18.61 22.34
N GLY A 534 11.03 -19.27 21.44
CA GLY A 534 11.73 -20.51 21.75
C GLY A 534 10.96 -21.79 21.43
N GLU A 535 9.63 -21.73 21.21
CA GLU A 535 8.91 -22.84 20.61
C GLU A 535 9.39 -23.08 19.18
N VAL A 536 9.28 -24.31 18.70
CA VAL A 536 9.67 -24.68 17.35
C VAL A 536 8.41 -24.96 16.53
N ILE A 537 8.26 -24.28 15.42
CA ILE A 537 7.12 -24.42 14.52
C ILE A 537 7.53 -24.99 13.17
N ALA A 538 6.61 -25.68 12.50
CA ALA A 538 6.79 -26.07 11.12
C ALA A 538 6.66 -24.82 10.20
N THR A 539 7.59 -24.71 9.25
CA THR A 539 7.68 -23.62 8.27
C THR A 539 7.47 -24.14 6.85
N ASP A 540 8.54 -24.38 6.10
CA ASP A 540 8.41 -24.99 4.78
C ASP A 540 7.80 -26.39 4.93
N GLY A 541 6.89 -26.76 4.02
CA GLY A 541 6.16 -28.02 4.10
C GLY A 541 5.08 -28.10 5.19
N SER A 542 4.78 -27.02 5.92
CA SER A 542 3.66 -26.97 6.86
C SER A 542 2.30 -27.24 6.19
N ASP A 543 2.19 -27.02 4.88
CA ASP A 543 1.03 -27.43 4.07
C ASP A 543 0.80 -28.96 4.06
N VAL A 544 1.85 -29.76 4.21
CA VAL A 544 1.73 -31.22 4.31
C VAL A 544 1.06 -31.59 5.63
N LEU A 545 1.42 -30.91 6.73
CA LEU A 545 0.76 -31.08 8.02
C LEU A 545 -0.71 -30.65 7.94
N ARG A 546 -0.98 -29.55 7.25
CA ARG A 546 -2.34 -29.12 6.98
C ARG A 546 -3.14 -30.14 6.18
N ALA A 547 -2.54 -30.70 5.13
CA ALA A 547 -3.19 -31.73 4.33
C ALA A 547 -3.51 -33.00 5.15
N GLN A 548 -2.61 -33.39 6.05
CA GLN A 548 -2.84 -34.49 6.99
C GLN A 548 -4.01 -34.21 7.96
N LEU A 549 -4.08 -32.97 8.47
CA LEU A 549 -5.19 -32.51 9.32
C LEU A 549 -6.54 -32.62 8.60
N LEU A 550 -6.57 -32.35 7.30
CA LEU A 550 -7.78 -32.37 6.47
C LEU A 550 -8.09 -33.73 5.85
N LYS A 551 -7.23 -34.74 6.01
CA LYS A 551 -7.34 -36.04 5.34
C LYS A 551 -8.69 -36.73 5.57
N ASN A 552 -9.23 -36.60 6.76
CA ASN A 552 -10.53 -37.19 7.13
C ASN A 552 -11.73 -36.22 6.93
N ASN A 553 -11.48 -34.96 6.54
CA ASN A 553 -12.49 -33.90 6.39
C ASN A 553 -12.57 -33.33 4.97
N LEU A 554 -12.07 -34.04 3.95
CA LEU A 554 -12.16 -33.61 2.56
C LEU A 554 -13.64 -33.50 2.13
N GLY A 555 -14.18 -32.29 2.18
CA GLY A 555 -15.53 -31.94 1.73
C GLY A 555 -16.55 -31.63 2.81
N ALA A 556 -16.29 -31.92 4.07
CA ALA A 556 -17.03 -31.35 5.18
C ALA A 556 -16.27 -30.08 5.61
N GLY A 557 -16.76 -28.90 5.28
CA GLY A 557 -16.26 -27.69 5.93
C GLY A 557 -16.32 -27.89 7.45
N CYS A 558 -15.53 -27.09 8.20
CA CYS A 558 -15.61 -27.14 9.66
C CYS A 558 -17.08 -27.02 10.09
N ASP A 559 -17.62 -27.99 10.80
CA ASP A 559 -19.02 -28.01 11.25
C ASP A 559 -19.39 -26.79 12.13
N CYS A 560 -18.40 -26.05 12.56
CA CYS A 560 -18.53 -24.80 13.32
C CYS A 560 -19.05 -23.59 12.48
N VAL A 561 -19.28 -23.72 11.18
CA VAL A 561 -19.78 -22.63 10.30
C VAL A 561 -21.29 -22.69 10.07
N ALA A 562 -21.98 -23.68 10.66
CA ALA A 562 -23.42 -23.89 10.48
C ALA A 562 -24.24 -23.38 11.68
N GLU A 563 -24.08 -22.08 12.07
CA GLU A 563 -25.11 -21.34 12.85
C GLU A 563 -25.05 -19.84 12.52
#